data_55b656efc2d346b1348cf0ad8a7942d8
#
_entry.id   55b656efc2d346b1348cf0ad8a7942d8
#
_cell.length_a   1.000
_cell.length_b   1.000
_cell.length_c   1.000
_cell.angle_alpha   90.00
_cell.angle_beta   90.00
_cell.angle_gamma   90.00
#
_symmetry.space_group_name_H-M   'P 1'
#
loop_
_entity.id
_entity.type
_entity.pdbx_description
1 polymer ?
#
loop_
_entity_poly.entity_id
_entity_poly.type
_entity_poly.pdbx_seq_one_letter_code
_entity_poly.pdbx_strand_id
1 'polypeptide(L)' 'MAKTSALDTLIGLAQRETDDAAKRLGAALKAVEEAEQKYQMLLGYRDDYATRLEQSQMAGIT' A
#
# COMPACT_ATOMS: atom_id res chain seq x y z
N MET A 1 -17.33 40.44 16.60
CA MET A 1 -16.33 40.02 15.61
C MET A 1 -15.38 38.98 16.14
N ALA A 2 -15.04 38.98 17.41
CA ALA A 2 -14.16 37.99 18.01
C ALA A 2 -14.70 36.55 17.94
N LYS A 3 -16.02 36.37 18.03
CA LYS A 3 -16.65 35.07 17.95
C LYS A 3 -16.53 34.46 16.53
N THR A 4 -16.68 35.27 15.49
CA THR A 4 -16.56 34.81 14.11
C THR A 4 -15.12 34.38 13.82
N SER A 5 -14.14 35.13 14.32
CA SER A 5 -12.72 34.80 14.15
C SER A 5 -12.36 33.48 14.85
N ALA A 6 -12.88 33.27 16.07
CA ALA A 6 -12.65 32.02 16.81
C ALA A 6 -13.28 30.82 16.10
N LEU A 7 -14.49 30.98 15.59
CA LEU A 7 -15.16 29.94 14.83
C LEU A 7 -14.41 29.60 13.54
N ASP A 8 -13.95 30.64 12.83
CA ASP A 8 -13.18 30.44 11.61
C ASP A 8 -11.87 29.68 11.90
N THR A 9 -11.22 29.98 13.02
CA THR A 9 -10.01 29.28 13.44
C THR A 9 -10.31 27.82 13.73
N LEU A 10 -11.41 27.53 14.44
CA LEU A 10 -11.82 26.15 14.74
C LEU A 10 -12.15 25.37 13.49
N ILE A 11 -12.88 25.99 12.55
CA ILE A 11 -13.21 25.37 11.27
C ILE A 11 -11.93 25.06 10.49
N GLY A 12 -10.99 25.99 10.47
CA GLY A 12 -9.71 25.80 9.80
C GLY A 12 -8.92 24.65 10.39
N LEU A 13 -8.89 24.53 11.73
CA LEU A 13 -8.23 23.41 12.39
C LEU A 13 -8.89 22.08 12.08
N ALA A 14 -10.24 22.04 12.09
CA ALA A 14 -10.97 20.83 11.77
C ALA A 14 -10.71 20.39 10.33
N GLN A 15 -10.67 21.33 9.39
CA GLN A 15 -10.35 21.04 7.99
C GLN A 15 -8.94 20.48 7.84
N ARG A 16 -7.97 21.06 8.55
CA ARG A 16 -6.58 20.55 8.54
C ARG A 16 -6.49 19.13 9.08
N GLU A 17 -7.19 18.86 10.17
CA GLU A 17 -7.21 17.51 10.73
C GLU A 17 -7.81 16.50 9.76
N THR A 18 -8.89 16.90 9.10
CA THR A 18 -9.53 16.05 8.08
C THR A 18 -8.59 15.81 6.89
N ASP A 19 -7.93 16.86 6.42
CA ASP A 19 -6.98 16.75 5.30
C ASP A 19 -5.80 15.87 5.66
N ASP A 20 -5.27 16.04 6.88
CA ASP A 20 -4.13 15.23 7.35
C ASP A 20 -4.54 13.75 7.49
N ALA A 21 -5.75 13.49 7.99
CA ALA A 21 -6.27 12.13 8.09
C ALA A 21 -6.44 11.51 6.71
N ALA A 22 -6.95 12.28 5.74
CA ALA A 22 -7.10 11.81 4.36
C ALA A 22 -5.75 11.48 3.73
N LYS A 23 -4.73 12.32 3.97
CA LYS A 23 -3.38 12.05 3.46
C LYS A 23 -2.78 10.79 4.07
N ARG A 24 -2.97 10.59 5.38
CA ARG A 24 -2.47 9.38 6.06
C ARG A 24 -3.17 8.14 5.53
N LEU A 25 -4.48 8.22 5.30
CA LEU A 25 -5.22 7.11 4.73
C LEU A 25 -4.73 6.79 3.32
N GLY A 26 -4.54 7.82 2.48
CA GLY A 26 -4.02 7.64 1.14
C GLY A 26 -2.65 6.98 1.12
N ALA A 27 -1.75 7.40 2.01
CA ALA A 27 -0.42 6.81 2.14
C ALA A 27 -0.50 5.35 2.59
N ALA A 28 -1.40 5.04 3.54
CA ALA A 28 -1.59 3.68 4.02
C ALA A 28 -2.14 2.78 2.92
N LEU A 29 -3.11 3.25 2.14
CA LEU A 29 -3.66 2.48 1.02
C LEU A 29 -2.59 2.21 -0.03
N LYS A 30 -1.76 3.20 -0.33
CA LYS A 30 -0.67 3.03 -1.28
C LYS A 30 0.34 2.00 -0.79
N ALA A 31 0.66 2.03 0.50
CA ALA A 31 1.57 1.04 1.10
C ALA A 31 0.99 -0.37 1.01
N VAL A 32 -0.31 -0.54 1.22
CA VAL A 32 -0.97 -1.84 1.05
C VAL A 32 -0.90 -2.32 -0.39
N GLU A 33 -1.18 -1.44 -1.35
CA GLU A 33 -1.09 -1.79 -2.77
C GLU A 33 0.32 -2.23 -3.15
N GLU A 34 1.34 -1.51 -2.68
CA GLU A 34 2.73 -1.85 -2.95
C GLU A 34 3.09 -3.20 -2.32
N ALA A 35 2.62 -3.47 -1.11
CA ALA A 35 2.85 -4.74 -0.44
C ALA A 35 2.17 -5.89 -1.20
N GLU A 36 0.95 -5.69 -1.69
CA GLU A 36 0.25 -6.69 -2.48
C GLU A 36 0.97 -6.98 -3.80
N GLN A 37 1.48 -5.95 -4.47
CA GLN A 37 2.25 -6.11 -5.70
C GLN A 37 3.52 -6.92 -5.46
N LYS A 38 4.22 -6.64 -4.37
CA LYS A 38 5.42 -7.39 -3.98
C LYS A 38 5.08 -8.84 -3.67
N TYR A 39 3.97 -9.07 -2.99
CA TYR A 39 3.50 -10.41 -2.67
C TYR A 39 3.21 -11.20 -3.94
N GLN A 40 2.50 -10.61 -4.89
CA GLN A 40 2.20 -11.25 -6.16
C GLN A 40 3.48 -11.56 -6.94
N MET A 41 4.43 -10.65 -6.91
CA MET A 41 5.72 -10.86 -7.57
C MET A 41 6.49 -12.03 -6.94
N LEU A 42 6.47 -12.13 -5.62
CA LEU A 42 7.12 -13.25 -4.91
C LEU A 42 6.45 -14.58 -5.22
N LEU A 43 5.12 -14.60 -5.32
CA LEU A 43 4.39 -15.79 -5.73
C LEU A 43 4.78 -16.22 -7.14
N GLY A 44 4.93 -15.26 -8.04
CA GLY A 44 5.38 -15.54 -9.40
C GLY A 44 6.78 -16.13 -9.43
N TYR A 45 7.70 -15.59 -8.66
CA TYR A 45 9.05 -16.13 -8.55
C TYR A 45 9.05 -17.55 -7.97
N ARG A 46 8.23 -17.80 -6.97
CA ARG A 46 8.09 -19.13 -6.39
C ARG A 46 7.61 -20.13 -7.43
N ASP A 47 6.61 -19.76 -8.21
CA ASP A 47 6.06 -20.62 -9.23
C ASP A 47 7.10 -20.89 -10.34
N ASP A 48 7.86 -19.87 -10.73
CA ASP A 48 8.94 -20.01 -11.70
C ASP A 48 10.02 -20.96 -11.20
N TYR A 49 10.39 -20.85 -9.93
CA TYR A 49 11.37 -21.73 -9.31
C TYR A 49 10.88 -23.17 -9.28
N ALA A 50 9.61 -23.38 -8.91
CA ALA A 50 9.02 -24.70 -8.88
C ALA A 50 9.03 -25.34 -10.27
N THR A 51 8.66 -24.57 -11.29
CA THR A 51 8.66 -25.03 -12.67
C THR A 51 10.07 -25.40 -13.13
N ARG A 52 11.06 -24.55 -12.84
CA ARG A 52 12.46 -24.83 -13.21
C ARG A 52 13.00 -26.06 -12.51
N LEU A 53 12.64 -26.23 -11.25
CA LEU A 53 13.07 -27.40 -10.49
C LEU A 53 12.48 -28.68 -11.09
N GLU A 54 11.18 -28.67 -11.42
CA GLU A 54 10.55 -29.81 -12.07
C GLU A 54 11.21 -30.13 -13.41
N GLN A 55 11.46 -29.12 -14.23
CA GLN A 55 12.13 -29.30 -15.51
C GLN A 55 13.55 -29.86 -15.34
N SER A 56 14.26 -29.37 -14.34
CA SER A 56 15.59 -29.83 -14.03
C SER A 56 15.59 -31.29 -13.57
N GLN A 57 14.61 -31.69 -12.75
CA GLN A 57 14.47 -33.06 -12.30
C GLN A 57 14.10 -34.00 -13.46
N MET A 58 13.22 -33.57 -14.33
CA MET A 58 12.86 -34.35 -15.50
C MET A 58 14.05 -34.54 -16.44
N ALA A 59 14.84 -33.49 -16.64
CA ALA A 59 16.06 -33.59 -17.45
C ALA A 59 17.10 -34.51 -16.79
N GLY A 60 17.16 -34.54 -15.46
CA GLY A 60 18.09 -35.38 -14.71
C GLY A 60 17.74 -36.86 -14.70
N ILE A 61 16.48 -37.22 -15.01
CA ILE A 61 16.04 -38.61 -15.01
C ILE A 61 16.48 -39.33 -16.29
N THR A 62 16.64 -38.57 -17.34
CA THR A 62 17.12 -39.15 -18.60
C THR A 62 18.62 -39.24 -18.61
#